data_05a8df9254905af8ae34e57cc90bec70
#
_entry.id   05a8df9254905af8ae34e57cc90bec70
#
_cell.length_a   1.000
_cell.length_b   1.000
_cell.length_c   1.000
_cell.angle_alpha   90.00
_cell.angle_beta   90.00
_cell.angle_gamma   90.00
#
_symmetry.space_group_name_H-M   'P 1'
#
loop_
_entity.id
_entity.type
_entity.pdbx_description
1 polymer ?
#
loop_
_entity_poly.entity_id
_entity_poly.type
_entity_poly.pdbx_seq_one_letter_code
_entity_poly.pdbx_strand_id
1 'polypeptide(L)'
;LFLDSQIVKWNLDAAIKSFKGDKAAKVVIDRIDVHYQPGHGFTSMGETKEADGKFFISDNKFSKDRLLPVGPMHPEVAQMIDISGEKMKMAGEHTTWPEPHDAIIVRRDRVKTRQVYNMDDFPLAVKDPKECRVERKGGNKVTVYLTSQAPTIGLREFTVKRGDEVTIILTNLDKVEDLTHGFAIPKYNINFAVNPQETKSVTFKADKPGVYWCYCTHFCHTLHM
;
A
#
# COMPACT_ATOMS: atom_id res chain seq x y z
N LEU A 1 24.90 18.03 -8.17
CA LEU A 1 23.93 18.20 -7.07
C LEU A 1 22.92 19.27 -7.49
N PHE A 2 21.68 18.86 -7.74
CA PHE A 2 20.62 19.81 -8.07
C PHE A 2 20.06 20.35 -6.75
N LEU A 3 20.57 21.48 -6.30
CA LEU A 3 20.19 22.10 -5.03
C LEU A 3 19.02 23.08 -5.17
N ASP A 4 18.67 23.47 -6.40
CA ASP A 4 17.50 24.32 -6.67
C ASP A 4 16.41 23.50 -7.29
N SER A 5 15.36 23.25 -6.52
CA SER A 5 14.21 22.48 -6.96
C SER A 5 12.97 23.35 -6.93
N GLN A 6 12.35 23.48 -8.08
CA GLN A 6 11.15 24.30 -8.27
C GLN A 6 10.11 23.54 -9.06
N ILE A 7 8.86 23.74 -8.70
CA ILE A 7 7.73 23.42 -9.56
C ILE A 7 7.36 24.69 -10.33
N VAL A 8 7.21 24.57 -11.63
CA VAL A 8 6.93 25.68 -12.54
C VAL A 8 5.55 25.49 -13.16
N LYS A 9 4.69 26.48 -13.00
CA LYS A 9 3.38 26.52 -13.65
C LYS A 9 3.47 27.25 -14.96
N TRP A 10 3.01 26.63 -16.04
CA TRP A 10 3.07 27.15 -17.40
C TRP A 10 1.69 27.40 -17.97
N ASN A 11 1.62 28.40 -18.85
CA ASN A 11 0.49 28.60 -19.75
C ASN A 11 0.74 27.82 -21.04
N LEU A 12 -0.06 26.82 -21.33
CA LEU A 12 0.10 25.96 -22.49
C LEU A 12 -0.06 26.71 -23.80
N ASP A 13 -1.04 27.60 -23.92
CA ASP A 13 -1.26 28.39 -25.14
C ASP A 13 -0.11 29.34 -25.41
N ALA A 14 0.41 29.99 -24.37
CA ALA A 14 1.59 30.83 -24.48
C ALA A 14 2.84 30.00 -24.86
N ALA A 15 2.99 28.80 -24.31
CA ALA A 15 4.08 27.90 -24.66
C ALA A 15 4.02 27.49 -26.15
N ILE A 16 2.83 27.17 -26.66
CA ILE A 16 2.60 26.85 -28.08
C ILE A 16 2.93 28.07 -28.99
N LYS A 17 2.51 29.27 -28.59
CA LYS A 17 2.85 30.51 -29.33
C LYS A 17 4.35 30.75 -29.35
N SER A 18 5.03 30.61 -28.20
CA SER A 18 6.46 30.74 -28.08
C SER A 18 7.20 29.73 -28.96
N PHE A 19 6.75 28.48 -28.97
CA PHE A 19 7.30 27.43 -29.85
C PHE A 19 7.14 27.77 -31.35
N LYS A 20 6.05 28.45 -31.71
CA LYS A 20 5.80 28.94 -33.09
C LYS A 20 6.55 30.25 -33.42
N GLY A 21 7.39 30.75 -32.52
CA GLY A 21 8.25 31.89 -32.76
C GLY A 21 7.84 33.21 -32.10
N ASP A 22 6.76 33.25 -31.35
CA ASP A 22 6.38 34.42 -30.57
C ASP A 22 7.25 34.56 -29.31
N LYS A 23 8.30 35.38 -29.43
CA LYS A 23 9.26 35.64 -28.34
C LYS A 23 8.66 36.48 -27.18
N ALA A 24 7.51 37.10 -27.37
CA ALA A 24 6.85 37.92 -26.36
C ALA A 24 5.88 37.12 -25.48
N ALA A 25 5.59 35.84 -25.82
CA ALA A 25 4.69 35.01 -25.09
C ALA A 25 5.19 34.73 -23.67
N LYS A 26 4.42 35.12 -22.68
CA LYS A 26 4.70 34.87 -21.25
C LYS A 26 4.31 33.43 -20.88
N VAL A 27 5.25 32.50 -21.00
CA VAL A 27 5.02 31.07 -20.82
C VAL A 27 4.89 30.69 -19.35
N VAL A 28 5.75 31.24 -18.50
CA VAL A 28 5.76 30.94 -17.06
C VAL A 28 4.73 31.79 -16.34
N ILE A 29 3.80 31.15 -15.64
CA ILE A 29 2.79 31.79 -14.78
C ILE A 29 3.36 32.02 -13.39
N ASP A 30 3.92 30.96 -12.79
CA ASP A 30 4.42 31.00 -11.42
C ASP A 30 5.50 29.96 -11.16
N ARG A 31 6.23 30.13 -10.06
CA ARG A 31 7.25 29.19 -9.56
C ARG A 31 7.11 29.07 -8.06
N ILE A 32 7.29 27.84 -7.54
CA ILE A 32 7.35 27.58 -6.10
C ILE A 32 8.55 26.70 -5.80
N ASP A 33 9.30 27.04 -4.77
CA ASP A 33 10.40 26.23 -4.29
C ASP A 33 9.87 25.00 -3.56
N VAL A 34 10.47 23.87 -3.86
CA VAL A 34 10.19 22.58 -3.21
C VAL A 34 11.47 22.02 -2.61
N HIS A 35 11.36 20.92 -1.86
CA HIS A 35 12.53 20.20 -1.38
C HIS A 35 13.36 19.64 -2.53
N TYR A 36 14.55 19.13 -2.20
CA TYR A 36 15.53 18.74 -3.23
C TYR A 36 15.15 17.48 -3.99
N GLN A 37 15.58 17.42 -5.24
CA GLN A 37 15.38 16.30 -6.15
C GLN A 37 13.92 15.84 -6.23
N PRO A 38 13.00 16.67 -6.75
CA PRO A 38 11.66 16.19 -7.06
C PRO A 38 11.77 15.01 -8.05
N GLY A 39 11.32 13.85 -7.62
CA GLY A 39 11.34 12.63 -8.42
C GLY A 39 10.09 12.52 -9.28
N HIS A 40 9.02 12.11 -8.69
CA HIS A 40 7.72 11.98 -9.33
C HIS A 40 6.80 13.13 -8.93
N GLY A 41 5.85 13.45 -9.78
CA GLY A 41 4.84 14.45 -9.51
C GLY A 41 3.48 13.99 -10.01
N PHE A 42 2.45 14.23 -9.21
CA PHE A 42 1.09 13.80 -9.48
C PHE A 42 0.14 14.99 -9.35
N THR A 43 -0.81 15.09 -10.26
CA THR A 43 -1.94 16.00 -10.09
C THR A 43 -3.09 15.26 -9.41
N SER A 44 -3.87 15.97 -8.59
CA SER A 44 -5.11 15.43 -8.05
C SER A 44 -6.05 15.01 -9.17
N MET A 45 -6.51 13.78 -9.14
CA MET A 45 -7.36 13.20 -10.16
C MET A 45 -8.72 12.82 -9.58
N GLY A 46 -9.77 13.30 -10.21
CA GLY A 46 -11.08 12.72 -10.40
C GLY A 46 -11.95 12.31 -9.23
N GLU A 47 -11.56 12.41 -7.95
CA GLU A 47 -12.44 12.02 -6.86
C GLU A 47 -13.57 13.03 -6.62
N THR A 48 -13.29 14.30 -6.80
CA THR A 48 -14.30 15.35 -6.72
C THR A 48 -13.95 16.48 -7.67
N LYS A 49 -14.97 17.14 -8.22
CA LYS A 49 -14.76 18.34 -9.05
C LYS A 49 -14.05 19.47 -8.30
N GLU A 50 -14.14 19.46 -6.96
CA GLU A 50 -13.50 20.46 -6.10
C GLU A 50 -11.99 20.26 -6.02
N ALA A 51 -11.51 19.03 -6.09
CA ALA A 51 -10.09 18.70 -5.98
C ALA A 51 -9.42 18.41 -7.32
N ASP A 52 -10.20 18.06 -8.35
CA ASP A 52 -9.70 17.62 -9.66
C ASP A 52 -8.86 18.69 -10.34
N GLY A 53 -7.58 18.38 -10.59
CA GLY A 53 -6.63 19.28 -11.21
C GLY A 53 -6.21 20.50 -10.39
N LYS A 54 -6.57 20.57 -9.08
CA LYS A 54 -6.25 21.72 -8.23
C LYS A 54 -5.01 21.57 -7.38
N PHE A 55 -4.56 20.34 -7.16
CA PHE A 55 -3.38 20.06 -6.36
C PHE A 55 -2.35 19.30 -7.17
N PHE A 56 -1.10 19.62 -6.90
CA PHE A 56 0.07 18.88 -7.38
C PHE A 56 0.84 18.34 -6.18
N ILE A 57 1.19 17.07 -6.21
CA ILE A 57 2.03 16.44 -5.19
C ILE A 57 3.40 16.23 -5.80
N SER A 58 4.41 16.80 -5.16
CA SER A 58 5.82 16.59 -5.49
C SER A 58 6.44 15.64 -4.48
N ASP A 59 6.97 14.55 -4.98
CA ASP A 59 7.80 13.64 -4.21
C ASP A 59 9.26 14.10 -4.29
N ASN A 60 9.87 14.38 -3.15
CA ASN A 60 11.20 14.95 -3.07
C ASN A 60 12.11 14.03 -2.25
N LYS A 61 13.24 13.63 -2.85
CA LYS A 61 14.17 12.66 -2.27
C LYS A 61 14.93 13.19 -1.06
N PHE A 62 15.03 14.50 -0.90
CA PHE A 62 15.78 15.11 0.20
C PHE A 62 15.05 16.30 0.78
N SER A 63 14.86 16.29 2.10
CA SER A 63 14.36 17.46 2.82
C SER A 63 15.43 18.56 2.91
N LYS A 64 15.06 19.82 2.65
CA LYS A 64 15.91 20.99 2.89
C LYS A 64 16.26 21.17 4.35
N ASP A 65 15.34 20.79 5.23
CA ASP A 65 15.41 21.08 6.67
C ASP A 65 16.06 19.94 7.46
N ARG A 66 16.25 18.77 6.84
CA ARG A 66 16.72 17.55 7.52
C ARG A 66 17.87 16.87 6.79
N LEU A 67 18.80 17.66 6.28
CA LEU A 67 20.04 17.13 5.74
C LEU A 67 20.86 16.50 6.87
N LEU A 68 20.81 15.19 7.00
CA LEU A 68 21.69 14.46 7.89
C LEU A 68 23.08 14.39 7.23
N PRO A 69 24.15 14.77 7.95
CA PRO A 69 25.48 14.86 7.36
C PRO A 69 26.10 13.51 6.98
N VAL A 70 25.55 12.39 7.43
CA VAL A 70 26.10 11.06 7.17
C VAL A 70 25.01 9.98 7.22
N GLY A 71 24.86 9.23 6.13
CA GLY A 71 24.06 8.01 6.11
C GLY A 71 23.22 7.83 4.83
N PRO A 72 22.89 6.60 4.45
CA PRO A 72 22.13 6.30 3.24
C PRO A 72 20.63 6.61 3.33
N MET A 73 20.17 7.18 4.43
CA MET A 73 18.75 7.33 4.73
C MET A 73 18.43 8.81 5.03
N HIS A 74 18.13 9.56 3.97
CA HIS A 74 17.54 10.88 4.11
C HIS A 74 16.01 10.76 4.17
N PRO A 75 15.32 11.50 5.06
CA PRO A 75 13.88 11.53 5.03
C PRO A 75 13.41 12.17 3.73
N GLU A 76 12.59 11.45 3.01
CA GLU A 76 11.89 11.94 1.84
C GLU A 76 10.68 12.76 2.25
N VAL A 77 10.29 13.70 1.41
CA VAL A 77 9.20 14.64 1.72
C VAL A 77 8.25 14.72 0.55
N ALA A 78 7.00 14.34 0.78
CA ALA A 78 5.91 14.62 -0.13
C ALA A 78 5.33 16.00 0.17
N GLN A 79 5.30 16.87 -0.81
CA GLN A 79 4.74 18.23 -0.71
C GLN A 79 3.50 18.36 -1.58
N MET A 80 2.39 18.81 -0.98
CA MET A 80 1.16 19.10 -1.68
C MET A 80 1.08 20.60 -1.97
N ILE A 81 0.92 20.95 -3.23
CA ILE A 81 0.90 22.32 -3.74
C ILE A 81 -0.47 22.61 -4.32
N ASP A 82 -1.14 23.64 -3.84
CA ASP A 82 -2.35 24.16 -4.47
C ASP A 82 -1.97 24.93 -5.74
N ILE A 83 -2.42 24.41 -6.89
CA ILE A 83 -2.16 24.94 -8.22
C ILE A 83 -3.43 25.58 -8.83
N SER A 84 -4.51 25.72 -8.11
CA SER A 84 -5.81 26.20 -8.61
C SER A 84 -5.80 27.67 -9.00
N GLY A 85 -5.03 28.50 -8.31
CA GLY A 85 -4.91 29.94 -8.56
C GLY A 85 -3.76 30.31 -9.50
N GLU A 86 -3.63 31.58 -9.89
CA GLU A 86 -2.45 32.05 -10.64
C GLU A 86 -1.16 31.82 -9.86
N LYS A 87 -1.19 32.07 -8.55
CA LYS A 87 -0.10 31.80 -7.63
C LYS A 87 -0.25 30.43 -7.00
N MET A 88 0.81 29.64 -7.05
CA MET A 88 0.89 28.37 -6.35
C MET A 88 1.14 28.59 -4.85
N LYS A 89 0.60 27.72 -4.01
CA LYS A 89 0.75 27.79 -2.55
C LYS A 89 1.07 26.41 -1.99
N MET A 90 1.98 26.37 -1.02
CA MET A 90 2.17 25.15 -0.24
C MET A 90 0.90 24.84 0.55
N ALA A 91 0.30 23.69 0.29
CA ALA A 91 -0.93 23.24 0.94
C ALA A 91 -0.67 22.24 2.07
N GLY A 92 0.43 21.52 2.00
CA GLY A 92 0.82 20.58 3.04
C GLY A 92 2.14 19.88 2.73
N GLU A 93 2.70 19.26 3.75
CA GLU A 93 3.96 18.54 3.68
C GLU A 93 3.92 17.34 4.62
N HIS A 94 4.49 16.23 4.20
CA HIS A 94 4.61 15.03 5.02
C HIS A 94 5.95 14.34 4.78
N THR A 95 6.64 13.99 5.86
CA THR A 95 7.85 13.17 5.78
C THR A 95 7.45 11.72 5.51
N THR A 96 8.02 11.13 4.48
CA THR A 96 7.71 9.78 4.03
C THR A 96 8.91 8.85 4.19
N TRP A 97 8.63 7.58 4.42
CA TRP A 97 9.54 6.46 4.38
C TRP A 97 8.75 5.22 3.94
N PRO A 98 9.26 4.40 3.08
CA PRO A 98 10.29 4.57 2.07
C PRO A 98 9.82 5.43 0.90
N GLU A 99 10.65 5.56 -0.12
CA GLU A 99 10.46 6.36 -1.33
C GLU A 99 9.03 6.26 -1.90
N PRO A 100 8.22 7.34 -1.84
CA PRO A 100 6.88 7.33 -2.41
C PRO A 100 6.97 7.40 -3.93
N HIS A 101 6.32 6.48 -4.61
CA HIS A 101 6.28 6.45 -6.07
C HIS A 101 4.91 6.85 -6.64
N ASP A 102 3.90 6.96 -5.79
CA ASP A 102 2.55 7.34 -6.20
C ASP A 102 1.76 7.96 -5.05
N ALA A 103 0.79 8.78 -5.38
CA ALA A 103 -0.11 9.39 -4.40
C ALA A 103 -1.50 9.62 -5.00
N ILE A 104 -2.53 9.40 -4.20
CA ILE A 104 -3.90 9.75 -4.53
C ILE A 104 -4.47 10.68 -3.47
N ILE A 105 -5.31 11.61 -3.88
CA ILE A 105 -6.05 12.50 -2.98
C ILE A 105 -7.44 11.92 -2.79
N VAL A 106 -7.76 11.56 -1.54
CA VAL A 106 -9.05 10.98 -1.16
C VAL A 106 -9.78 11.92 -0.21
N ARG A 107 -11.09 12.07 -0.37
CA ARG A 107 -11.92 12.83 0.58
C ARG A 107 -11.88 12.18 1.95
N ARG A 108 -11.66 12.98 2.99
CA ARG A 108 -11.60 12.51 4.37
C ARG A 108 -12.87 11.81 4.84
N ASP A 109 -14.04 12.26 4.37
CA ASP A 109 -15.33 11.63 4.69
C ASP A 109 -15.55 10.29 3.98
N ARG A 110 -14.73 9.97 2.98
CA ARG A 110 -14.72 8.66 2.28
C ARG A 110 -13.65 7.71 2.77
N VAL A 111 -12.69 8.21 3.56
CA VAL A 111 -11.76 7.35 4.26
C VAL A 111 -12.55 6.60 5.33
N LYS A 112 -12.91 5.36 5.03
CA LYS A 112 -13.52 4.49 6.05
C LYS A 112 -12.46 4.26 7.11
N THR A 113 -12.83 4.52 8.36
CA THR A 113 -12.03 4.05 9.49
C THR A 113 -11.84 2.55 9.33
N ARG A 114 -10.61 2.09 9.46
CA ARG A 114 -10.29 0.67 9.39
C ARG A 114 -11.17 -0.07 10.39
N GLN A 115 -11.79 -1.14 9.95
CA GLN A 115 -12.56 -1.98 10.85
C GLN A 115 -11.59 -2.63 11.83
N VAL A 116 -11.80 -2.38 13.11
CA VAL A 116 -11.08 -3.06 14.19
C VAL A 116 -11.77 -4.39 14.44
N TYR A 117 -11.03 -5.48 14.34
CA TYR A 117 -11.53 -6.82 14.61
C TYR A 117 -11.11 -7.25 16.01
N ASN A 118 -11.90 -8.17 16.58
CA ASN A 118 -11.57 -8.88 17.79
C ASN A 118 -11.66 -10.38 17.51
N MET A 119 -10.60 -11.14 17.79
CA MET A 119 -10.59 -12.60 17.58
C MET A 119 -11.73 -13.31 18.30
N ASP A 120 -12.22 -12.76 19.41
CA ASP A 120 -13.34 -13.35 20.16
C ASP A 120 -14.66 -13.34 19.39
N ASP A 121 -14.80 -12.50 18.38
CA ASP A 121 -15.97 -12.45 17.51
C ASP A 121 -15.99 -13.57 16.45
N PHE A 122 -14.89 -14.35 16.34
CA PHE A 122 -14.75 -15.43 15.37
C PHE A 122 -14.74 -16.80 16.07
N PRO A 123 -15.82 -17.58 15.99
CA PRO A 123 -15.91 -18.87 16.68
C PRO A 123 -14.86 -19.91 16.27
N LEU A 124 -14.28 -19.75 15.08
CA LEU A 124 -13.26 -20.65 14.53
C LEU A 124 -11.84 -20.08 14.63
N ALA A 125 -11.65 -18.95 15.31
CA ALA A 125 -10.34 -18.35 15.49
C ALA A 125 -9.38 -19.28 16.23
N VAL A 126 -8.16 -19.37 15.70
CA VAL A 126 -7.03 -20.00 16.39
C VAL A 126 -6.29 -18.92 17.14
N LYS A 127 -6.26 -19.01 18.47
CA LYS A 127 -5.74 -17.93 19.33
C LYS A 127 -4.29 -18.13 19.78
N ASP A 128 -3.76 -19.33 19.61
CA ASP A 128 -2.37 -19.70 19.90
C ASP A 128 -1.76 -20.44 18.70
N PRO A 129 -0.53 -20.10 18.25
CA PRO A 129 0.16 -20.83 17.19
C PRO A 129 0.30 -22.34 17.46
N LYS A 130 0.32 -22.75 18.73
CA LYS A 130 0.38 -24.17 19.14
C LYS A 130 -0.91 -24.94 18.82
N GLU A 131 -2.01 -24.26 18.59
CA GLU A 131 -3.29 -24.85 18.23
C GLU A 131 -3.47 -25.06 16.73
N CYS A 132 -2.49 -24.65 15.92
CA CYS A 132 -2.47 -24.92 14.49
C CYS A 132 -2.48 -26.43 14.23
N ARG A 133 -3.40 -26.89 13.39
CA ARG A 133 -3.62 -28.33 13.18
C ARG A 133 -4.38 -28.62 11.90
N VAL A 134 -4.37 -29.89 11.53
CA VAL A 134 -5.19 -30.44 10.45
C VAL A 134 -6.21 -31.41 11.04
N GLU A 135 -7.48 -31.14 10.80
CA GLU A 135 -8.59 -32.00 11.23
C GLU A 135 -9.25 -32.67 10.04
N ARG A 136 -9.47 -33.99 10.13
CA ARG A 136 -10.30 -34.76 9.20
C ARG A 136 -11.66 -35.04 9.83
N LYS A 137 -12.70 -34.42 9.28
CA LYS A 137 -14.08 -34.50 9.85
C LYS A 137 -14.92 -35.65 9.24
N GLY A 138 -14.27 -36.68 8.70
CA GLY A 138 -14.93 -37.80 8.03
C GLY A 138 -15.07 -37.59 6.53
N GLY A 139 -15.14 -38.69 5.79
CA GLY A 139 -15.13 -38.67 4.33
C GLY A 139 -13.88 -37.97 3.77
N ASN A 140 -14.10 -37.05 2.86
CA ASN A 140 -13.06 -36.25 2.22
C ASN A 140 -12.97 -34.81 2.74
N LYS A 141 -13.56 -34.47 3.89
CA LYS A 141 -13.54 -33.13 4.45
C LYS A 141 -12.35 -32.93 5.38
N VAL A 142 -11.55 -31.92 5.10
CA VAL A 142 -10.34 -31.56 5.86
C VAL A 142 -10.41 -30.09 6.23
N THR A 143 -10.17 -29.77 7.51
CA THR A 143 -10.02 -28.39 7.98
C THR A 143 -8.60 -28.18 8.46
N VAL A 144 -7.96 -27.13 7.97
CA VAL A 144 -6.61 -26.71 8.34
C VAL A 144 -6.71 -25.39 9.10
N TYR A 145 -6.28 -25.41 10.34
CA TYR A 145 -6.28 -24.23 11.22
C TYR A 145 -4.89 -23.63 11.26
N LEU A 146 -4.77 -22.38 10.88
CA LEU A 146 -3.53 -21.65 10.77
C LEU A 146 -3.60 -20.33 11.53
N THR A 147 -2.44 -19.87 11.97
CA THR A 147 -2.25 -18.51 12.47
C THR A 147 -1.24 -17.78 11.58
N SER A 148 -1.37 -16.48 11.51
CA SER A 148 -0.37 -15.57 10.94
C SER A 148 0.02 -14.56 12.01
N GLN A 149 1.30 -14.44 12.28
CA GLN A 149 1.88 -13.46 13.18
C GLN A 149 3.31 -13.17 12.70
N ALA A 150 3.58 -11.91 12.38
CA ALA A 150 4.89 -11.55 11.84
C ALA A 150 6.03 -11.97 12.80
N PRO A 151 7.07 -12.66 12.34
CA PRO A 151 7.38 -13.05 10.96
C PRO A 151 6.97 -14.48 10.59
N THR A 152 6.01 -15.11 11.22
CA THR A 152 5.71 -16.53 11.06
C THR A 152 4.27 -16.81 10.65
N ILE A 153 4.09 -17.84 9.84
CA ILE A 153 2.81 -18.52 9.65
C ILE A 153 2.88 -19.83 10.46
N GLY A 154 1.89 -20.06 11.30
CA GLY A 154 1.79 -21.30 12.07
C GLY A 154 1.54 -22.48 11.12
N LEU A 155 2.11 -23.63 11.41
CA LEU A 155 2.10 -24.86 10.61
C LEU A 155 2.83 -24.69 9.26
N ARG A 156 4.12 -24.98 9.27
CA ARG A 156 5.01 -24.80 8.10
C ARG A 156 4.62 -25.67 6.90
N GLU A 157 4.00 -26.82 7.15
CA GLU A 157 3.55 -27.74 6.10
C GLU A 157 2.33 -28.55 6.56
N PHE A 158 1.51 -28.93 5.64
CA PHE A 158 0.42 -29.87 5.86
C PHE A 158 0.18 -30.68 4.59
N THR A 159 -0.35 -31.89 4.78
CA THR A 159 -0.64 -32.82 3.68
C THR A 159 -2.12 -33.17 3.64
N VAL A 160 -2.69 -33.13 2.44
CA VAL A 160 -4.06 -33.55 2.15
C VAL A 160 -4.07 -34.59 1.03
N LYS A 161 -5.13 -35.34 0.90
CA LYS A 161 -5.27 -36.33 -0.17
C LYS A 161 -5.92 -35.71 -1.40
N ARG A 162 -5.58 -36.24 -2.58
CA ARG A 162 -6.29 -35.87 -3.80
C ARG A 162 -7.78 -36.17 -3.65
N GLY A 163 -8.60 -35.17 -3.96
CA GLY A 163 -10.07 -35.26 -3.84
C GLY A 163 -10.62 -34.71 -2.53
N ASP A 164 -9.76 -34.38 -1.55
CA ASP A 164 -10.21 -33.75 -0.33
C ASP A 164 -10.84 -32.37 -0.61
N GLU A 165 -11.91 -32.08 0.09
CA GLU A 165 -12.48 -30.71 0.25
C GLU A 165 -11.80 -30.08 1.46
N VAL A 166 -10.91 -29.13 1.18
CA VAL A 166 -10.04 -28.51 2.17
C VAL A 166 -10.55 -27.14 2.52
N THR A 167 -10.84 -26.93 3.80
CA THR A 167 -11.13 -25.59 4.35
C THR A 167 -9.93 -25.11 5.14
N ILE A 168 -9.32 -24.03 4.71
CA ILE A 168 -8.28 -23.33 5.46
C ILE A 168 -8.93 -22.22 6.28
N ILE A 169 -8.65 -22.20 7.58
CA ILE A 169 -9.05 -21.15 8.51
C ILE A 169 -7.77 -20.48 8.96
N LEU A 170 -7.64 -19.18 8.68
CA LEU A 170 -6.46 -18.38 9.02
C LEU A 170 -6.86 -17.26 9.96
N THR A 171 -6.19 -17.19 11.12
CA THR A 171 -6.34 -16.10 12.10
C THR A 171 -5.08 -15.25 12.12
N ASN A 172 -5.22 -13.94 11.99
CA ASN A 172 -4.14 -12.99 12.19
C ASN A 172 -4.05 -12.61 13.68
N LEU A 173 -2.96 -13.00 14.34
CA LEU A 173 -2.74 -12.77 15.77
C LEU A 173 -2.14 -11.39 16.09
N ASP A 174 -1.65 -10.68 15.07
CA ASP A 174 -1.07 -9.34 15.28
C ASP A 174 -2.14 -8.35 15.77
N LYS A 175 -1.70 -7.46 16.66
CA LYS A 175 -2.54 -6.39 17.23
C LYS A 175 -2.19 -5.02 16.64
N VAL A 176 -1.09 -4.93 15.91
CA VAL A 176 -0.63 -3.69 15.31
C VAL A 176 -1.51 -3.37 14.09
N GLU A 177 -2.03 -2.18 14.04
CA GLU A 177 -3.07 -1.75 13.09
C GLU A 177 -2.69 -1.99 11.62
N ASP A 178 -1.43 -1.87 11.26
CA ASP A 178 -0.95 -2.00 9.87
C ASP A 178 -0.45 -3.40 9.50
N LEU A 179 -0.45 -4.36 10.42
CA LEU A 179 0.01 -5.72 10.15
C LEU A 179 -1.08 -6.59 9.54
N THR A 180 -1.60 -6.18 8.40
CA THR A 180 -2.45 -7.04 7.55
C THR A 180 -1.58 -8.09 6.87
N HIS A 181 -1.99 -9.35 6.92
CA HIS A 181 -1.35 -10.45 6.22
C HIS A 181 -2.14 -10.84 4.98
N GLY A 182 -1.44 -11.27 3.95
CA GLY A 182 -2.04 -11.96 2.82
C GLY A 182 -1.90 -13.47 2.96
N PHE A 183 -2.70 -14.21 2.23
CA PHE A 183 -2.54 -15.65 2.09
C PHE A 183 -2.86 -16.06 0.66
N ALA A 184 -1.92 -16.71 0.01
CA ALA A 184 -2.11 -17.18 -1.35
C ALA A 184 -1.67 -18.62 -1.55
N ILE A 185 -2.43 -19.34 -2.38
CA ILE A 185 -2.04 -20.59 -3.05
C ILE A 185 -2.37 -20.41 -4.53
N PRO A 186 -1.45 -19.86 -5.34
CA PRO A 186 -1.74 -19.44 -6.72
C PRO A 186 -2.31 -20.58 -7.60
N LYS A 187 -1.82 -21.80 -7.40
CA LYS A 187 -2.27 -22.96 -8.19
C LYS A 187 -3.77 -23.26 -8.03
N TYR A 188 -4.35 -22.85 -6.92
CA TYR A 188 -5.78 -22.99 -6.62
C TYR A 188 -6.54 -21.66 -6.75
N ASN A 189 -5.89 -20.61 -7.27
CA ASN A 189 -6.45 -19.25 -7.39
C ASN A 189 -6.97 -18.71 -6.05
N ILE A 190 -6.27 -19.04 -4.97
CA ILE A 190 -6.56 -18.54 -3.63
C ILE A 190 -5.66 -17.36 -3.38
N ASN A 191 -6.27 -16.22 -3.04
CA ASN A 191 -5.60 -15.00 -2.58
C ASN A 191 -6.60 -14.16 -1.78
N PHE A 192 -6.28 -13.91 -0.50
CA PHE A 192 -7.08 -13.04 0.35
C PHE A 192 -6.21 -12.39 1.43
N ALA A 193 -6.68 -11.25 1.95
CA ALA A 193 -6.05 -10.56 3.06
C ALA A 193 -6.79 -10.83 4.37
N VAL A 194 -6.05 -10.88 5.48
CA VAL A 194 -6.55 -11.03 6.85
C VAL A 194 -6.03 -9.88 7.69
N ASN A 195 -6.90 -9.02 8.14
CA ASN A 195 -6.54 -7.86 8.97
C ASN A 195 -6.12 -8.31 10.38
N PRO A 196 -5.44 -7.45 11.15
CA PRO A 196 -5.12 -7.74 12.55
C PRO A 196 -6.36 -8.21 13.33
N GLN A 197 -6.23 -9.29 14.10
CA GLN A 197 -7.27 -9.90 14.91
C GLN A 197 -8.48 -10.46 14.12
N GLU A 198 -8.40 -10.51 12.79
CA GLU A 198 -9.43 -11.10 11.93
C GLU A 198 -9.17 -12.58 11.69
N THR A 199 -10.25 -13.36 11.49
CA THR A 199 -10.20 -14.74 11.01
C THR A 199 -10.96 -14.86 9.71
N LYS A 200 -10.33 -15.45 8.71
CA LYS A 200 -10.95 -15.76 7.41
C LYS A 200 -10.80 -17.22 7.06
N SER A 201 -11.68 -17.69 6.19
CA SER A 201 -11.62 -19.05 5.68
C SER A 201 -11.79 -19.09 4.16
N VAL A 202 -11.22 -20.12 3.56
CA VAL A 202 -11.41 -20.48 2.16
C VAL A 202 -11.54 -21.98 2.03
N THR A 203 -12.44 -22.43 1.16
CA THR A 203 -12.61 -23.85 0.85
C THR A 203 -12.29 -24.11 -0.61
N PHE A 204 -11.54 -25.19 -0.88
CA PHE A 204 -11.19 -25.63 -2.23
C PHE A 204 -11.12 -27.15 -2.30
N LYS A 205 -11.18 -27.68 -3.51
CA LYS A 205 -10.97 -29.11 -3.79
C LYS A 205 -9.51 -29.36 -4.13
N ALA A 206 -8.85 -30.25 -3.41
CA ALA A 206 -7.48 -30.67 -3.66
C ALA A 206 -7.42 -31.67 -4.82
N ASP A 207 -7.64 -31.20 -6.05
CA ASP A 207 -7.72 -32.04 -7.25
C ASP A 207 -6.38 -32.19 -8.00
N LYS A 208 -5.39 -31.38 -7.68
CA LYS A 208 -4.07 -31.32 -8.33
C LYS A 208 -3.01 -31.92 -7.42
N PRO A 209 -2.41 -33.07 -7.73
CA PRO A 209 -1.30 -33.61 -6.94
C PRO A 209 -0.05 -32.76 -7.11
N GLY A 210 0.77 -32.63 -6.05
CA GLY A 210 2.00 -31.88 -6.05
C GLY A 210 2.28 -31.20 -4.70
N VAL A 211 3.38 -30.46 -4.65
CA VAL A 211 3.74 -29.59 -3.55
C VAL A 211 3.48 -28.16 -3.97
N TYR A 212 2.80 -27.42 -3.15
CA TYR A 212 2.40 -26.03 -3.42
C TYR A 212 2.82 -25.12 -2.31
N TRP A 213 3.39 -23.99 -2.67
CA TRP A 213 3.72 -22.94 -1.72
C TRP A 213 2.46 -22.18 -1.33
N CYS A 214 2.32 -21.91 -0.03
CA CYS A 214 1.44 -20.89 0.50
C CYS A 214 2.31 -19.79 1.16
N TYR A 215 1.98 -18.55 0.92
CA TYR A 215 2.79 -17.42 1.37
C TYR A 215 1.96 -16.16 1.62
N CYS A 216 2.54 -15.23 2.38
CA CYS A 216 1.96 -13.92 2.60
C CYS A 216 2.16 -13.03 1.37
N THR A 217 1.08 -12.41 0.89
CA THR A 217 1.09 -11.49 -0.27
C THR A 217 1.19 -10.03 0.11
N HIS A 218 1.26 -9.70 1.41
CA HIS A 218 1.44 -8.35 1.91
C HIS A 218 2.84 -8.19 2.47
N PHE A 219 3.44 -7.05 2.22
CA PHE A 219 4.71 -6.71 2.85
C PHE A 219 4.46 -6.31 4.31
N CYS A 220 4.39 -7.27 5.19
CA CYS A 220 4.20 -7.09 6.63
C CYS A 220 5.49 -7.26 7.43
N HIS A 221 6.44 -8.04 6.93
CA HIS A 221 7.76 -8.24 7.52
C HIS A 221 8.68 -8.92 6.52
N THR A 222 9.97 -8.56 6.49
CA THR A 222 10.98 -9.09 5.54
C THR A 222 11.15 -10.62 5.57
N LEU A 223 10.83 -11.26 6.69
CA LEU A 223 10.94 -12.72 6.87
C LEU A 223 9.59 -13.44 6.78
N HIS A 224 8.51 -12.74 6.41
CA HIS A 224 7.16 -13.29 6.41
C HIS A 224 6.62 -13.54 5.00
N MET A 225 7.48 -13.70 4.01
CA MET A 225 7.08 -14.03 2.63
C MET A 225 7.20 -15.52 2.36
#